data_c63e728ebd689f6c4c7b1a08cef00e65
#
_entry.id   c63e728ebd689f6c4c7b1a08cef00e65
#
_cell.length_a   1.000
_cell.length_b   1.000
_cell.length_c   1.000
_cell.angle_alpha   90.00
_cell.angle_beta   90.00
_cell.angle_gamma   90.00
#
_symmetry.space_group_name_H-M   'P 1'
#
loop_
_entity.id
_entity.type
_entity.pdbx_description
1 polymer ?
#
loop_
_entity_poly.entity_id
_entity_poly.type
_entity_poly.pdbx_seq_one_letter_code
_entity_poly.pdbx_strand_id
1 'polypeptide(L)'
;DYFKNRLVECDKKGKLYKDNDERSIFFAKGIIETIKKLNWTPDLIHVHGWIASLLPLYLKNFYNNDPMFENTKVIVSIYDNQLKGKLDKKIMNKLKFDDIDDKNLSILENPTYDNLYRISLALSDGVIFASDIKKNYIEMIKKAKIPVLECFSNIDFEKEYLDFYEKFLPNEN
;
A
#
# COMPACT_ATOMS: atom_id res chain seq x y z
N ASP A 1 -10.33 -1.66 -20.10
CA ASP A 1 -10.60 -2.64 -19.04
C ASP A 1 -9.29 -3.12 -18.41
N TYR A 2 -8.97 -2.66 -17.21
CA TYR A 2 -7.67 -2.91 -16.57
C TYR A 2 -7.48 -4.34 -16.08
N PHE A 3 -8.55 -5.05 -15.72
CA PHE A 3 -8.43 -6.34 -15.03
C PHE A 3 -9.11 -7.51 -15.75
N LYS A 4 -10.06 -7.27 -16.63
CA LYS A 4 -10.80 -8.32 -17.30
C LYS A 4 -9.90 -9.18 -18.18
N ASN A 5 -9.87 -10.48 -17.92
CA ASN A 5 -9.06 -11.46 -18.66
C ASN A 5 -7.53 -11.20 -18.62
N ARG A 6 -7.06 -10.50 -17.60
CA ARG A 6 -5.63 -10.19 -17.40
C ARG A 6 -5.16 -10.70 -16.03
N LEU A 7 -3.94 -11.19 -15.96
CA LEU A 7 -3.27 -11.48 -14.69
C LEU A 7 -2.97 -10.15 -13.95
N VAL A 8 -2.61 -10.26 -12.68
CA VAL A 8 -2.44 -9.04 -11.85
C VAL A 8 -1.24 -8.21 -12.32
N GLU A 9 -0.13 -8.81 -12.68
CA GLU A 9 1.16 -8.12 -12.84
C GLU A 9 1.66 -8.12 -14.27
N CYS A 10 1.51 -9.26 -14.96
CA CYS A 10 2.14 -9.54 -16.23
C CYS A 10 1.26 -10.44 -17.09
N ASP A 11 1.62 -10.58 -18.32
CA ASP A 11 1.01 -11.54 -19.23
C ASP A 11 1.47 -12.99 -18.93
N LYS A 12 0.91 -13.97 -19.66
CA LYS A 12 1.24 -15.40 -19.51
C LYS A 12 2.71 -15.73 -19.80
N LYS A 13 3.46 -14.79 -20.41
CA LYS A 13 4.89 -14.90 -20.69
C LYS A 13 5.77 -14.19 -19.67
N GLY A 14 5.17 -13.66 -18.59
CA GLY A 14 5.87 -12.93 -17.53
C GLY A 14 6.25 -11.49 -17.90
N LYS A 15 5.73 -10.93 -19.01
CA LYS A 15 5.98 -9.56 -19.40
C LYS A 15 5.04 -8.62 -18.65
N LEU A 16 5.61 -7.70 -17.89
CA LEU A 16 4.85 -6.68 -17.14
C LEU A 16 3.98 -5.84 -18.07
N TYR A 17 2.77 -5.54 -17.62
CA TYR A 17 1.88 -4.65 -18.36
C TYR A 17 2.38 -3.21 -18.28
N LYS A 18 2.30 -2.50 -19.41
CA LYS A 18 2.75 -1.11 -19.50
C LYS A 18 1.89 -0.12 -18.71
N ASP A 19 0.65 -0.48 -18.47
CA ASP A 19 -0.35 0.30 -17.75
C ASP A 19 -0.48 -0.07 -16.26
N ASN A 20 0.52 -0.73 -15.69
CA ASN A 20 0.49 -1.13 -14.28
C ASN A 20 0.44 0.08 -13.33
N ASP A 21 0.94 1.24 -13.72
CA ASP A 21 0.80 2.49 -12.99
C ASP A 21 -0.67 2.94 -12.91
N GLU A 22 -1.38 2.95 -14.04
CA GLU A 22 -2.82 3.27 -14.08
C GLU A 22 -3.65 2.25 -13.31
N ARG A 23 -3.27 0.99 -13.39
CA ARG A 23 -3.96 -0.10 -12.68
C ARG A 23 -3.84 0.06 -11.17
N SER A 24 -2.66 0.45 -10.67
CA SER A 24 -2.45 0.71 -9.24
C SER A 24 -3.23 1.94 -8.77
N ILE A 25 -3.24 3.02 -9.55
CA ILE A 25 -4.06 4.22 -9.28
C ILE A 25 -5.54 3.87 -9.26
N PHE A 26 -6.02 3.18 -10.30
CA PHE A 26 -7.42 2.78 -10.40
C PHE A 26 -7.84 1.88 -9.24
N PHE A 27 -6.98 0.93 -8.85
CA PHE A 27 -7.25 0.02 -7.74
C PHE A 27 -7.38 0.79 -6.42
N ALA A 28 -6.41 1.67 -6.11
CA ALA A 28 -6.43 2.45 -4.87
C ALA A 28 -7.69 3.34 -4.78
N LYS A 29 -7.99 4.11 -5.81
CA LYS A 29 -9.21 4.96 -5.86
C LYS A 29 -10.47 4.11 -5.80
N GLY A 30 -10.52 3.01 -6.55
CA GLY A 30 -11.68 2.12 -6.62
C GLY A 30 -12.04 1.50 -5.27
N ILE A 31 -11.06 1.10 -4.47
CA ILE A 31 -11.29 0.58 -3.12
C ILE A 31 -11.87 1.67 -2.23
N ILE A 32 -11.26 2.85 -2.19
CA ILE A 32 -11.72 3.95 -1.33
C ILE A 32 -13.14 4.38 -1.71
N GLU A 33 -13.39 4.59 -2.99
CA GLU A 33 -14.73 4.94 -3.48
C GLU A 33 -15.78 3.85 -3.20
N THR A 34 -15.39 2.57 -3.23
CA THR A 34 -16.27 1.46 -2.87
C THR A 34 -16.63 1.51 -1.39
N ILE A 35 -15.65 1.74 -0.51
CA ILE A 35 -15.86 1.90 0.93
C ILE A 35 -16.84 3.06 1.19
N LYS A 36 -16.64 4.21 0.54
CA LYS A 36 -17.52 5.37 0.63
C LYS A 36 -18.95 5.05 0.18
N LYS A 37 -19.09 4.38 -0.97
CA LYS A 37 -20.39 4.00 -1.52
C LYS A 37 -21.16 3.04 -0.62
N LEU A 38 -20.45 2.18 0.11
CA LEU A 38 -21.03 1.26 1.10
C LEU A 38 -21.35 1.95 2.42
N ASN A 39 -20.98 3.22 2.58
CA ASN A 39 -21.09 3.97 3.84
C ASN A 39 -20.45 3.23 5.02
N TRP A 40 -19.30 2.62 4.76
CA TRP A 40 -18.55 1.84 5.74
C TRP A 40 -17.29 2.62 6.17
N THR A 41 -17.19 2.93 7.45
CA THR A 41 -16.02 3.61 8.02
C THR A 41 -15.09 2.54 8.62
N PRO A 42 -13.98 2.18 7.94
CA PRO A 42 -13.06 1.19 8.47
C PRO A 42 -12.15 1.77 9.55
N ASP A 43 -11.97 1.06 10.64
CA ASP A 43 -10.98 1.40 11.67
C ASP A 43 -9.57 1.11 11.16
N LEU A 44 -9.42 0.06 10.34
CA LEU A 44 -8.14 -0.39 9.82
C LEU A 44 -8.27 -0.89 8.38
N ILE A 45 -7.30 -0.52 7.54
CA ILE A 45 -7.12 -1.05 6.18
C ILE A 45 -5.77 -1.75 6.10
N HIS A 46 -5.79 -3.03 5.75
CA HIS A 46 -4.57 -3.81 5.54
C HIS A 46 -4.26 -3.95 4.04
N VAL A 47 -3.10 -3.44 3.64
CA VAL A 47 -2.65 -3.36 2.26
C VAL A 47 -1.69 -4.48 1.93
N HIS A 48 -1.96 -5.21 0.84
CA HIS A 48 -1.13 -6.30 0.34
C HIS A 48 -0.68 -6.07 -1.10
N GLY A 49 0.62 -6.23 -1.32
CA GLY A 49 1.20 -6.27 -2.66
C GLY A 49 1.26 -4.90 -3.37
N TRP A 50 1.96 -4.89 -4.49
CA TRP A 50 2.28 -3.67 -5.23
C TRP A 50 1.06 -2.91 -5.75
N ILE A 51 0.00 -3.63 -6.16
CA ILE A 51 -1.17 -3.00 -6.79
C ILE A 51 -1.93 -2.09 -5.83
N ALA A 52 -1.89 -2.43 -4.54
CA ALA A 52 -2.53 -1.64 -3.48
C ALA A 52 -1.58 -0.61 -2.85
N SER A 53 -0.30 -0.58 -3.25
CA SER A 53 0.73 0.26 -2.59
C SER A 53 0.50 1.77 -2.68
N LEU A 54 -0.36 2.23 -3.61
CA LEU A 54 -0.75 3.65 -3.66
C LEU A 54 -1.93 4.01 -2.74
N LEU A 55 -2.59 3.01 -2.14
CA LEU A 55 -3.76 3.26 -1.30
C LEU A 55 -3.43 4.15 -0.08
N PRO A 56 -2.34 3.94 0.68
CA PRO A 56 -1.96 4.85 1.76
C PRO A 56 -1.73 6.28 1.29
N LEU A 57 -1.13 6.44 0.09
CA LEU A 57 -0.90 7.76 -0.50
C LEU A 57 -2.22 8.50 -0.78
N TYR A 58 -3.19 7.82 -1.38
CA TYR A 58 -4.51 8.40 -1.64
C TYR A 58 -5.25 8.73 -0.36
N LEU A 59 -5.24 7.84 0.63
CA LEU A 59 -5.91 8.08 1.92
C LEU A 59 -5.33 9.29 2.65
N LYS A 60 -4.01 9.42 2.68
CA LYS A 60 -3.34 10.49 3.46
C LYS A 60 -3.23 11.82 2.71
N ASN A 61 -3.56 11.89 1.42
CA ASN A 61 -3.50 13.12 0.63
C ASN A 61 -4.85 13.46 0.00
N PHE A 62 -5.33 12.70 -0.97
CA PHE A 62 -6.56 13.02 -1.71
C PHE A 62 -7.82 12.94 -0.83
N TYR A 63 -7.88 11.96 0.08
CA TYR A 63 -9.00 11.73 0.98
C TYR A 63 -8.73 12.16 2.44
N ASN A 64 -7.68 12.91 2.70
CA ASN A 64 -7.25 13.32 4.03
C ASN A 64 -8.29 14.15 4.80
N ASN A 65 -9.15 14.86 4.09
CA ASN A 65 -10.23 15.69 4.66
C ASN A 65 -11.59 14.97 4.69
N ASP A 66 -11.65 13.70 4.29
CA ASP A 66 -12.90 12.92 4.33
C ASP A 66 -13.10 12.34 5.74
N PRO A 67 -14.17 12.74 6.45
CA PRO A 67 -14.42 12.28 7.84
C PRO A 67 -14.49 10.76 7.98
N MET A 68 -14.83 10.04 6.91
CA MET A 68 -14.89 8.57 6.94
C MET A 68 -13.54 7.93 7.24
N PHE A 69 -12.43 8.60 6.89
CA PHE A 69 -11.08 8.02 6.99
C PHE A 69 -10.19 8.72 8.01
N GLU A 70 -10.72 9.70 8.74
CA GLU A 70 -9.95 10.51 9.71
C GLU A 70 -9.17 9.65 10.72
N ASN A 71 -9.81 8.59 11.22
CA ASN A 71 -9.23 7.70 12.22
C ASN A 71 -8.72 6.38 11.65
N THR A 72 -8.92 6.15 10.35
CA THR A 72 -8.52 4.89 9.68
C THR A 72 -7.01 4.68 9.75
N LYS A 73 -6.60 3.53 10.30
CA LYS A 73 -5.21 3.08 10.33
C LYS A 73 -4.87 2.27 9.09
N VAL A 74 -3.64 2.37 8.63
CA VAL A 74 -3.15 1.65 7.46
C VAL A 74 -2.00 0.76 7.85
N ILE A 75 -2.16 -0.55 7.66
CA ILE A 75 -1.10 -1.56 7.82
C ILE A 75 -0.68 -2.03 6.44
N VAL A 76 0.61 -2.24 6.23
CA VAL A 76 1.18 -2.69 4.97
C VAL A 76 1.96 -3.98 5.17
N SER A 77 1.60 -5.04 4.43
CA SER A 77 2.40 -6.27 4.36
C SER A 77 3.45 -6.18 3.26
N ILE A 78 4.67 -6.59 3.61
CA ILE A 78 5.80 -6.70 2.67
C ILE A 78 6.16 -8.17 2.48
N TYR A 79 6.39 -8.51 1.21
CA TYR A 79 6.80 -9.84 0.77
C TYR A 79 8.13 -9.77 0.02
N ASP A 80 8.92 -10.83 0.06
CA ASP A 80 10.22 -10.88 -0.66
C ASP A 80 10.07 -10.96 -2.19
N ASN A 81 8.95 -11.44 -2.68
CA ASN A 81 8.65 -11.63 -4.10
C ASN A 81 8.44 -10.32 -4.87
N GLN A 82 9.38 -9.39 -4.76
CA GLN A 82 9.27 -8.10 -5.43
C GLN A 82 9.38 -8.22 -6.94
N LEU A 83 8.43 -7.62 -7.62
CA LEU A 83 8.50 -7.44 -9.06
C LEU A 83 9.76 -6.67 -9.45
N LYS A 84 10.49 -7.22 -10.41
CA LYS A 84 11.63 -6.53 -11.04
C LYS A 84 11.11 -5.71 -12.21
N GLY A 85 11.39 -4.42 -12.21
CA GLY A 85 11.01 -3.55 -13.31
C GLY A 85 10.57 -2.17 -12.86
N LYS A 86 10.01 -1.42 -13.79
CA LYS A 86 9.56 -0.05 -13.59
C LYS A 86 8.16 0.14 -14.14
N LEU A 87 7.42 0.99 -13.50
CA LEU A 87 6.17 1.55 -14.00
C LEU A 87 6.44 2.63 -15.07
N ASP A 88 5.40 3.10 -15.72
CA ASP A 88 5.52 4.25 -16.63
C ASP A 88 5.93 5.50 -15.84
N LYS A 89 6.91 6.25 -16.38
CA LYS A 89 7.38 7.51 -15.77
C LYS A 89 6.27 8.57 -15.65
N LYS A 90 5.21 8.43 -16.45
CA LYS A 90 4.04 9.32 -16.39
C LYS A 90 3.24 9.19 -15.10
N ILE A 91 3.51 8.20 -14.26
CA ILE A 91 2.84 8.03 -12.96
C ILE A 91 2.87 9.32 -12.13
N MET A 92 3.98 10.04 -12.12
CA MET A 92 4.10 11.33 -11.42
C MET A 92 3.09 12.36 -11.91
N ASN A 93 2.92 12.47 -13.24
CA ASN A 93 1.96 13.41 -13.81
C ASN A 93 0.51 13.00 -13.51
N LYS A 94 0.24 11.69 -13.48
CA LYS A 94 -1.08 11.15 -13.15
C LYS A 94 -1.45 11.42 -11.69
N LEU A 95 -0.50 11.24 -10.77
CA LEU A 95 -0.70 11.55 -9.35
C LEU A 95 -0.88 13.06 -9.10
N LYS A 96 -0.10 13.91 -9.79
CA LYS A 96 -0.28 15.37 -9.74
C LYS A 96 -1.62 15.83 -10.32
N PHE A 97 -2.13 15.13 -11.33
CA PHE A 97 -3.47 15.39 -11.88
C PHE A 97 -4.58 15.11 -10.85
N ASP A 98 -4.35 14.20 -9.91
CA ASP A 98 -5.21 13.94 -8.76
C ASP A 98 -4.91 14.86 -7.56
N ASP A 99 -4.22 15.99 -7.78
CA ASP A 99 -3.84 16.96 -6.75
C ASP A 99 -3.04 16.37 -5.57
N ILE A 100 -2.35 15.24 -5.82
CA ILE A 100 -1.45 14.66 -4.82
C ILE A 100 -0.11 15.39 -4.87
N ASP A 101 0.16 16.14 -3.82
CA ASP A 101 1.45 16.82 -3.59
C ASP A 101 2.06 16.35 -2.26
N ASP A 102 2.74 15.21 -2.31
CA ASP A 102 3.40 14.62 -1.15
C ASP A 102 4.92 14.65 -1.33
N LYS A 103 5.62 15.02 -0.25
CA LYS A 103 7.10 15.04 -0.22
C LYS A 103 7.75 13.72 -0.60
N ASN A 104 7.02 12.60 -0.43
CA ASN A 104 7.53 11.27 -0.78
C ASN A 104 7.43 10.98 -2.29
N LEU A 105 6.69 11.78 -3.08
CA LEU A 105 6.52 11.53 -4.51
C LEU A 105 7.83 11.61 -5.29
N SER A 106 8.82 12.39 -4.86
CA SER A 106 10.12 12.50 -5.53
C SER A 106 10.80 11.15 -5.76
N ILE A 107 10.52 10.16 -4.93
CA ILE A 107 11.05 8.81 -5.10
C ILE A 107 10.53 8.13 -6.39
N LEU A 108 9.36 8.55 -6.90
CA LEU A 108 8.76 8.05 -8.14
C LEU A 108 9.32 8.72 -9.42
N GLU A 109 10.28 9.62 -9.32
CA GLU A 109 11.11 10.00 -10.48
C GLU A 109 11.79 8.76 -11.07
N ASN A 110 12.08 7.78 -10.22
CA ASN A 110 12.45 6.43 -10.62
C ASN A 110 11.36 5.43 -10.19
N PRO A 111 10.29 5.21 -10.97
CA PRO A 111 9.10 4.52 -10.54
C PRO A 111 9.26 3.00 -10.55
N THR A 112 10.16 2.47 -9.76
CA THR A 112 10.31 1.03 -9.52
C THR A 112 9.22 0.53 -8.57
N TYR A 113 8.91 -0.77 -8.62
CA TYR A 113 8.02 -1.39 -7.63
C TYR A 113 8.57 -1.26 -6.21
N ASP A 114 9.89 -1.28 -6.04
CA ASP A 114 10.55 -1.01 -4.76
C ASP A 114 10.20 0.40 -4.23
N ASN A 115 10.21 1.41 -5.09
CA ASN A 115 9.88 2.77 -4.71
C ASN A 115 8.38 2.97 -4.42
N LEU A 116 7.49 2.20 -5.07
CA LEU A 116 6.08 2.16 -4.67
C LEU A 116 5.91 1.63 -3.24
N TYR A 117 6.58 0.54 -2.90
CA TYR A 117 6.55 0.02 -1.53
C TYR A 117 7.09 1.03 -0.52
N ARG A 118 8.15 1.76 -0.86
CA ARG A 118 8.72 2.79 0.03
C ARG A 118 7.72 3.91 0.33
N ILE A 119 6.94 4.35 -0.65
CA ILE A 119 5.88 5.33 -0.41
C ILE A 119 4.80 4.72 0.49
N SER A 120 4.35 3.52 0.20
CA SER A 120 3.35 2.82 1.00
C SER A 120 3.78 2.72 2.47
N LEU A 121 5.03 2.32 2.71
CA LEU A 121 5.60 2.21 4.04
C LEU A 121 5.74 3.56 4.75
N ALA A 122 6.17 4.60 4.03
CA ALA A 122 6.33 5.94 4.62
C ALA A 122 5.01 6.54 5.13
N LEU A 123 3.88 6.03 4.63
CA LEU A 123 2.53 6.52 4.93
C LEU A 123 1.69 5.49 5.71
N SER A 124 2.30 4.39 6.17
CA SER A 124 1.64 3.37 6.97
C SER A 124 1.73 3.67 8.47
N ASP A 125 0.73 3.20 9.21
CA ASP A 125 0.70 3.23 10.68
C ASP A 125 1.38 1.99 11.28
N GLY A 126 1.41 0.85 10.53
CA GLY A 126 2.07 -0.39 10.93
C GLY A 126 2.53 -1.21 9.74
N VAL A 127 3.49 -2.10 9.95
CA VAL A 127 4.07 -2.94 8.90
C VAL A 127 4.11 -4.40 9.35
N ILE A 128 3.76 -5.31 8.46
CA ILE A 128 3.90 -6.75 8.66
C ILE A 128 4.93 -7.30 7.68
N PHE A 129 5.94 -7.95 8.19
CA PHE A 129 6.89 -8.70 7.41
C PHE A 129 6.36 -10.12 7.21
N ALA A 130 5.85 -10.38 6.02
CA ALA A 130 5.30 -11.68 5.64
C ALA A 130 6.35 -12.64 5.03
N SER A 131 7.61 -12.20 4.94
CA SER A 131 8.78 -12.96 4.50
C SER A 131 10.08 -12.22 4.90
N ASP A 132 11.23 -12.87 4.73
CA ASP A 132 12.52 -12.18 4.88
C ASP A 132 12.60 -10.95 3.98
N ILE A 133 12.98 -9.82 4.54
CA ILE A 133 12.99 -8.55 3.82
C ILE A 133 14.36 -7.91 3.74
N LYS A 134 14.51 -7.08 2.72
CA LYS A 134 15.75 -6.35 2.47
C LYS A 134 16.08 -5.39 3.61
N LYS A 135 17.35 -5.32 3.97
CA LYS A 135 17.88 -4.43 5.04
C LYS A 135 17.43 -2.96 4.90
N ASN A 136 17.34 -2.46 3.67
CA ASN A 136 16.96 -1.07 3.42
C ASN A 136 15.53 -0.73 3.88
N TYR A 137 14.59 -1.67 3.84
CA TYR A 137 13.24 -1.46 4.41
C TYR A 137 13.29 -1.45 5.93
N ILE A 138 14.05 -2.39 6.52
CA ILE A 138 14.22 -2.46 7.96
C ILE A 138 14.78 -1.14 8.51
N GLU A 139 15.78 -0.57 7.87
CA GLU A 139 16.37 0.72 8.27
C GLU A 139 15.36 1.87 8.17
N MET A 140 14.59 1.92 7.09
CA MET A 140 13.58 2.95 6.89
C MET A 140 12.49 2.90 7.96
N ILE A 141 11.99 1.70 8.25
CA ILE A 141 10.92 1.48 9.24
C ILE A 141 11.41 1.80 10.64
N LYS A 142 12.61 1.34 11.01
CA LYS A 142 13.24 1.67 12.30
C LYS A 142 13.43 3.18 12.48
N LYS A 143 13.88 3.88 11.43
CA LYS A 143 14.03 5.35 11.47
C LYS A 143 12.69 6.06 11.66
N ALA A 144 11.63 5.57 11.02
CA ALA A 144 10.28 6.11 11.13
C ALA A 144 9.57 5.70 12.43
N LYS A 145 10.14 4.77 13.21
CA LYS A 145 9.55 4.19 14.44
C LYS A 145 8.16 3.57 14.21
N ILE A 146 7.95 3.01 13.03
CA ILE A 146 6.69 2.34 12.69
C ILE A 146 6.64 0.99 13.42
N PRO A 147 5.54 0.63 14.09
CA PRO A 147 5.33 -0.69 14.67
C PRO A 147 5.45 -1.79 13.62
N VAL A 148 6.11 -2.88 13.98
CA VAL A 148 6.36 -4.02 13.07
C VAL A 148 5.90 -5.32 13.70
N LEU A 149 5.28 -6.18 12.89
CA LEU A 149 5.09 -7.59 13.15
C LEU A 149 5.96 -8.39 12.18
N GLU A 150 6.81 -9.27 12.71
CA GLU A 150 7.57 -10.26 11.92
C GLU A 150 6.80 -11.59 11.96
N CYS A 151 6.20 -11.97 10.83
CA CYS A 151 5.33 -13.15 10.73
C CYS A 151 5.81 -14.05 9.58
N PHE A 152 6.93 -14.80 9.79
CA PHE A 152 7.58 -15.54 8.71
C PHE A 152 7.14 -17.01 8.57
N SER A 153 6.65 -17.63 9.64
CA SER A 153 6.44 -19.09 9.62
C SER A 153 5.63 -19.66 10.77
N ASN A 154 4.84 -18.86 11.47
CA ASN A 154 4.14 -19.34 12.65
C ASN A 154 2.86 -20.09 12.32
N ILE A 155 2.62 -21.16 13.07
CA ILE A 155 1.42 -21.99 12.97
C ILE A 155 0.16 -21.20 13.34
N ASP A 156 0.31 -20.07 14.08
CA ASP A 156 -0.78 -19.25 14.63
C ASP A 156 -0.75 -17.80 14.09
N PHE A 157 -0.50 -17.64 12.79
CA PHE A 157 -0.40 -16.32 12.16
C PHE A 157 -1.68 -15.49 12.33
N GLU A 158 -2.86 -16.11 12.41
CA GLU A 158 -4.14 -15.43 12.60
C GLU A 158 -4.17 -14.66 13.91
N LYS A 159 -3.74 -15.31 15.00
CA LYS A 159 -3.66 -14.68 16.32
C LYS A 159 -2.66 -13.54 16.36
N GLU A 160 -1.46 -13.74 15.78
CA GLU A 160 -0.44 -12.69 15.72
C GLU A 160 -0.92 -11.45 14.96
N TYR A 161 -1.67 -11.65 13.85
CA TYR A 161 -2.27 -10.57 13.09
C TYR A 161 -3.33 -9.83 13.91
N LEU A 162 -4.23 -10.55 14.60
CA LEU A 162 -5.25 -9.96 15.46
C LEU A 162 -4.62 -9.15 16.60
N ASP A 163 -3.68 -9.73 17.33
CA ASP A 163 -2.95 -9.05 18.43
C ASP A 163 -2.18 -7.81 17.91
N PHE A 164 -1.75 -7.82 16.66
CA PHE A 164 -1.11 -6.67 16.05
C PHE A 164 -2.11 -5.59 15.65
N TYR A 165 -3.27 -5.95 15.10
CA TYR A 165 -4.33 -5.00 14.74
C TYR A 165 -4.91 -4.30 15.96
N GLU A 166 -5.10 -5.02 17.07
CA GLU A 166 -5.62 -4.46 18.34
C GLU A 166 -4.81 -3.27 18.84
N LYS A 167 -3.51 -3.20 18.51
CA LYS A 167 -2.66 -2.05 18.88
C LYS A 167 -3.06 -0.74 18.21
N PHE A 168 -3.86 -0.81 17.15
CA PHE A 168 -4.27 0.33 16.33
C PHE A 168 -5.76 0.64 16.45
N LEU A 169 -6.53 -0.29 17.02
CA LEU A 169 -7.96 -0.11 17.20
C LEU A 169 -8.24 0.76 18.44
N PRO A 170 -9.34 1.52 18.43
CA PRO A 170 -9.77 2.24 19.63
C PRO A 170 -10.06 1.23 20.75
N ASN A 171 -9.66 1.54 21.98
CA ASN A 171 -10.04 0.74 23.12
C ASN A 171 -11.57 0.69 23.23
N GLU A 172 -12.16 -0.49 23.21
CA GLU A 172 -13.57 -0.66 23.56
C GLU A 172 -13.74 -0.27 25.04
N ASN A 173 -14.38 0.86 25.28
CA ASN A 173 -14.80 1.29 26.63
C ASN A 173 -16.12 0.63 27.03
#